data_d654901464356eea301420f85ae4a82d
#
_entry.id   d654901464356eea301420f85ae4a82d
#
_cell.length_a   1.000
_cell.length_b   1.000
_cell.length_c   1.000
_cell.angle_alpha   90.00
_cell.angle_beta   90.00
_cell.angle_gamma   90.00
#
_symmetry.space_group_name_H-M   'P 1'
#
loop_
_entity.id
_entity.type
_entity.pdbx_description
1 polymer ?
#
loop_
_entity_poly.entity_id
_entity_poly.type
_entity_poly.pdbx_seq_one_letter_code
_entity_poly.pdbx_strand_id
1 'polypeptide(L)'
;MQQLFLKIVLIYKKQEGNLNAYSFWEKAYFDVYSTLLKNAHPITGLVYAWTNFEGKDPQNCYYEVTGSGTYNSYQYDACRTPWRITMDYVWFGNEQARDYLQRISRFVQAPIYAQYDSKGTIWYGGGGIQNIVDSYWTNGLRRINPDYADWGHRHAIAFVGSFALASMATNQSNVDICMNELSTLQALRYYESSLGLLYSLLASGNFWNPL
;
A
#
# COMPACT_ATOMS: atom_id res chain seq x y z
N MET A 1 -9.04 -3.76 4.11
CA MET A 1 -10.37 -3.92 4.75
C MET A 1 -10.42 -5.08 5.75
N GLN A 2 -9.91 -6.27 5.40
CA GLN A 2 -9.95 -7.44 6.31
C GLN A 2 -9.27 -7.20 7.67
N GLN A 3 -8.06 -6.63 7.71
CA GLN A 3 -7.32 -6.43 8.97
C GLN A 3 -8.05 -5.53 9.95
N LEU A 4 -8.58 -4.41 9.47
CA LEU A 4 -9.35 -3.49 10.28
C LEU A 4 -10.63 -4.14 10.84
N PHE A 5 -11.37 -4.83 9.97
CA PHE A 5 -12.56 -5.58 10.37
C PHE A 5 -12.22 -6.62 11.46
N LEU A 6 -11.14 -7.37 11.26
CA LEU A 6 -10.70 -8.38 12.23
C LEU A 6 -10.35 -7.78 13.59
N LYS A 7 -9.70 -6.60 13.62
CA LYS A 7 -9.36 -5.92 14.87
C LYS A 7 -10.62 -5.44 15.62
N ILE A 8 -11.58 -4.87 14.89
CA ILE A 8 -12.87 -4.45 15.48
C ILE A 8 -13.62 -5.65 16.06
N VAL A 9 -13.69 -6.76 15.32
CA VAL A 9 -14.31 -8.00 15.79
C VAL A 9 -13.62 -8.54 17.03
N LEU A 10 -12.28 -8.47 17.09
CA LEU A 10 -11.51 -8.89 18.27
C LEU A 10 -11.90 -8.09 19.52
N ILE A 11 -11.97 -6.77 19.41
CA ILE A 11 -12.33 -5.91 20.54
C ILE A 11 -13.75 -6.23 21.00
N TYR A 12 -14.68 -6.36 20.06
CA TYR A 12 -16.07 -6.68 20.37
C TYR A 12 -16.20 -8.05 21.09
N LYS A 13 -15.53 -9.10 20.57
CA LYS A 13 -15.57 -10.43 21.18
C LYS A 13 -14.90 -10.50 22.54
N LYS A 14 -13.89 -9.67 22.79
CA LYS A 14 -13.28 -9.51 24.10
C LYS A 14 -14.26 -8.86 25.09
N GLN A 15 -14.98 -7.82 24.66
CA GLN A 15 -15.99 -7.16 25.48
C GLN A 15 -17.17 -8.08 25.82
N GLU A 16 -17.57 -8.97 24.89
CA GLU A 16 -18.61 -9.98 25.14
C GLU A 16 -18.16 -11.12 26.07
N GLY A 17 -16.88 -11.23 26.40
CA GLY A 17 -16.33 -12.34 27.16
C GLY A 17 -16.27 -13.67 26.41
N ASN A 18 -16.47 -13.67 25.08
CA ASN A 18 -16.43 -14.88 24.25
C ASN A 18 -14.98 -15.23 23.86
N LEU A 19 -14.26 -15.87 24.78
CA LEU A 19 -12.85 -16.18 24.63
C LEU A 19 -12.54 -17.11 23.44
N ASN A 20 -13.43 -18.03 23.11
CA ASN A 20 -13.22 -18.93 21.95
C ASN A 20 -13.29 -18.15 20.64
N ALA A 21 -14.29 -17.31 20.47
CA ALA A 21 -14.38 -16.44 19.30
C ALA A 21 -13.23 -15.43 19.26
N TYR A 22 -12.85 -14.87 20.41
CA TYR A 22 -11.69 -13.98 20.49
C TYR A 22 -10.42 -14.66 19.96
N SER A 23 -10.06 -15.85 20.45
CA SER A 23 -8.86 -16.59 20.03
C SER A 23 -8.88 -16.94 18.54
N PHE A 24 -10.04 -17.29 17.99
CA PHE A 24 -10.18 -17.54 16.56
C PHE A 24 -9.86 -16.28 15.72
N TRP A 25 -10.45 -15.14 16.09
CA TRP A 25 -10.24 -13.91 15.34
C TRP A 25 -8.86 -13.30 15.56
N GLU A 26 -8.27 -13.50 16.75
CA GLU A 26 -6.88 -13.11 17.03
C GLU A 26 -5.91 -13.86 16.12
N LYS A 27 -6.09 -15.18 15.99
CA LYS A 27 -5.30 -15.97 15.05
C LYS A 27 -5.48 -15.48 13.61
N ALA A 28 -6.70 -15.24 13.16
CA ALA A 28 -6.98 -14.74 11.82
C ALA A 28 -6.30 -13.39 11.56
N TYR A 29 -6.26 -12.50 12.55
CA TYR A 29 -5.57 -11.21 12.46
C TYR A 29 -4.05 -11.38 12.26
N PHE A 30 -3.42 -12.26 13.02
CA PHE A 30 -1.99 -12.56 12.87
C PHE A 30 -1.67 -13.28 11.55
N ASP A 31 -2.52 -14.20 11.10
CA ASP A 31 -2.35 -14.90 9.83
C ASP A 31 -2.40 -13.93 8.64
N VAL A 32 -3.25 -12.89 8.69
CA VAL A 32 -3.31 -11.85 7.65
C VAL A 32 -2.02 -11.03 7.61
N TYR A 33 -1.46 -10.63 8.76
CA TYR A 33 -0.17 -9.94 8.79
C TYR A 33 0.98 -10.85 8.33
N SER A 34 0.98 -12.10 8.73
CA SER A 34 1.98 -13.07 8.26
C SER A 34 1.95 -13.19 6.73
N THR A 35 0.76 -13.26 6.13
CA THR A 35 0.60 -13.32 4.67
C THR A 35 1.03 -12.02 3.99
N LEU A 36 0.66 -10.87 4.55
CA LEU A 36 1.09 -9.56 4.04
C LEU A 36 2.62 -9.45 4.03
N LEU A 37 3.27 -9.78 5.15
CA LEU A 37 4.72 -9.64 5.28
C LEU A 37 5.50 -10.62 4.39
N LYS A 38 4.94 -11.79 4.09
CA LYS A 38 5.49 -12.73 3.09
C LYS A 38 5.36 -12.19 1.67
N ASN A 39 4.27 -11.48 1.37
CA ASN A 39 4.03 -10.87 0.07
C ASN A 39 4.85 -9.57 -0.12
N ALA A 40 5.10 -8.84 0.96
CA ALA A 40 5.82 -7.57 0.90
C ALA A 40 7.30 -7.80 0.59
N HIS A 41 7.82 -7.06 -0.39
CA HIS A 41 9.26 -7.09 -0.66
C HIS A 41 10.03 -6.58 0.57
N PRO A 42 11.09 -7.28 1.02
CA PRO A 42 11.73 -7.02 2.30
C PRO A 42 12.34 -5.61 2.44
N ILE A 43 12.76 -5.01 1.33
CA ILE A 43 13.38 -3.68 1.30
C ILE A 43 12.34 -2.59 1.06
N THR A 44 11.53 -2.72 -0.01
CA THR A 44 10.61 -1.67 -0.46
C THR A 44 9.27 -1.66 0.27
N GLY A 45 8.84 -2.81 0.81
CA GLY A 45 7.49 -3.00 1.34
C GLY A 45 6.41 -3.13 0.26
N LEU A 46 6.74 -2.96 -1.03
CA LEU A 46 5.78 -3.12 -2.11
C LEU A 46 5.27 -4.55 -2.19
N VAL A 47 3.98 -4.71 -2.43
CA VAL A 47 3.30 -6.00 -2.49
C VAL A 47 2.82 -6.29 -3.91
N TYR A 48 2.66 -7.56 -4.24
CA TYR A 48 1.97 -7.94 -5.48
C TYR A 48 0.50 -7.49 -5.42
N ALA A 49 -0.06 -7.15 -6.55
CA ALA A 49 -1.48 -6.84 -6.67
C ALA A 49 -2.35 -8.03 -6.23
N TRP A 50 -1.92 -9.22 -6.59
CA TRP A 50 -2.52 -10.49 -6.19
C TRP A 50 -1.44 -11.44 -5.70
N THR A 51 -1.76 -12.28 -4.74
CA THR A 51 -0.86 -13.27 -4.17
C THR A 51 -1.63 -14.54 -3.80
N ASN A 52 -0.93 -15.67 -3.76
CA ASN A 52 -1.46 -16.89 -3.14
C ASN A 52 -1.37 -16.80 -1.61
N PHE A 53 -1.90 -17.81 -0.90
CA PHE A 53 -1.87 -17.85 0.57
C PHE A 53 -0.46 -17.98 1.17
N GLU A 54 0.52 -18.34 0.35
CA GLU A 54 1.92 -18.39 0.77
C GLU A 54 2.61 -17.02 0.64
N GLY A 55 1.93 -16.00 0.16
CA GLY A 55 2.48 -14.67 -0.08
C GLY A 55 3.35 -14.58 -1.33
N LYS A 56 3.24 -15.55 -2.24
CA LYS A 56 4.02 -15.60 -3.48
C LYS A 56 3.23 -15.10 -4.67
N ASP A 57 3.97 -14.77 -5.73
CA ASP A 57 3.41 -14.50 -7.05
C ASP A 57 2.42 -15.61 -7.44
N PRO A 58 1.19 -15.29 -7.78
CA PRO A 58 0.20 -16.24 -8.24
C PRO A 58 0.51 -16.70 -9.68
N GLN A 59 1.68 -17.27 -9.92
CA GLN A 59 2.02 -17.87 -11.20
C GLN A 59 0.85 -18.74 -11.65
N ASN A 60 0.21 -18.37 -12.75
CA ASN A 60 -0.92 -19.04 -13.41
C ASN A 60 -2.34 -18.72 -12.91
N CYS A 61 -2.56 -17.78 -11.99
CA CYS A 61 -3.93 -17.55 -11.55
C CYS A 61 -4.82 -16.73 -12.51
N TYR A 62 -4.25 -15.97 -13.46
CA TYR A 62 -5.09 -15.08 -14.28
C TYR A 62 -4.55 -14.71 -15.67
N TYR A 63 -3.51 -15.37 -16.13
CA TYR A 63 -2.96 -15.12 -17.47
C TYR A 63 -3.99 -15.38 -18.59
N GLU A 64 -4.91 -16.30 -18.37
CA GLU A 64 -5.90 -16.68 -19.36
C GLU A 64 -7.06 -15.68 -19.49
N VAL A 65 -7.34 -14.87 -18.46
CA VAL A 65 -8.54 -14.01 -18.43
C VAL A 65 -8.27 -12.58 -18.86
N THR A 66 -7.06 -12.05 -18.63
CA THR A 66 -6.77 -10.63 -18.86
C THR A 66 -5.59 -10.34 -19.77
N GLY A 67 -4.77 -11.34 -20.12
CA GLY A 67 -3.64 -11.19 -21.04
C GLY A 67 -2.52 -10.24 -20.62
N SER A 68 -2.63 -9.54 -19.50
CA SER A 68 -1.80 -8.38 -19.19
C SER A 68 -0.62 -8.63 -18.23
N GLY A 69 -0.48 -9.83 -17.64
CA GLY A 69 0.66 -10.16 -16.77
C GLY A 69 0.91 -9.17 -15.60
N THR A 70 -0.12 -8.48 -15.12
CA THR A 70 0.00 -7.34 -14.22
C THR A 70 -0.06 -7.69 -12.74
N TYR A 71 -0.42 -8.91 -12.39
CA TYR A 71 -0.72 -9.28 -11.00
C TYR A 71 0.51 -9.44 -10.11
N ASN A 72 1.67 -9.67 -10.71
CA ASN A 72 2.97 -9.77 -10.03
C ASN A 72 3.68 -8.42 -9.84
N SER A 73 2.95 -7.33 -9.88
CA SER A 73 3.49 -5.98 -9.70
C SER A 73 2.67 -5.19 -8.69
N TYR A 74 3.25 -4.13 -8.15
CA TYR A 74 2.55 -3.14 -7.35
C TYR A 74 1.81 -2.18 -8.28
N GLN A 75 0.51 -2.32 -8.38
CA GLN A 75 -0.36 -1.56 -9.27
C GLN A 75 -1.70 -1.23 -8.56
N TYR A 76 -2.75 -0.82 -9.27
CA TYR A 76 -3.98 -0.26 -8.69
C TYR A 76 -4.67 -1.13 -7.62
N ASP A 77 -4.58 -2.46 -7.68
CA ASP A 77 -5.11 -3.32 -6.61
C ASP A 77 -4.23 -3.29 -5.36
N ALA A 78 -2.91 -3.19 -5.53
CA ALA A 78 -1.95 -3.13 -4.44
C ALA A 78 -1.87 -1.74 -3.79
N CYS A 79 -2.08 -0.65 -4.54
CA CYS A 79 -1.87 0.72 -4.06
C CYS A 79 -2.70 1.08 -2.82
N ARG A 80 -3.80 0.39 -2.58
CA ARG A 80 -4.65 0.59 -1.41
C ARG A 80 -4.12 -0.06 -0.12
N THR A 81 -3.06 -0.87 -0.22
CA THR A 81 -2.51 -1.59 0.94
C THR A 81 -1.93 -0.65 2.00
N PRO A 82 -1.06 0.32 1.69
CA PRO A 82 -0.53 1.22 2.71
C PRO A 82 -1.63 2.01 3.44
N TRP A 83 -2.64 2.51 2.73
CA TRP A 83 -3.79 3.19 3.36
C TRP A 83 -4.47 2.32 4.41
N ARG A 84 -4.78 1.07 4.07
CA ARG A 84 -5.48 0.15 4.99
C ARG A 84 -4.64 -0.20 6.21
N ILE A 85 -3.33 -0.35 6.02
CA ILE A 85 -2.40 -0.59 7.11
C ILE A 85 -2.21 0.66 7.97
N THR A 86 -2.25 1.86 7.36
CA THR A 86 -2.19 3.12 8.12
C THR A 86 -3.38 3.25 9.07
N MET A 87 -4.59 2.85 8.67
CA MET A 87 -5.74 2.84 9.59
C MET A 87 -5.49 1.96 10.82
N ASP A 88 -4.92 0.76 10.64
CA ASP A 88 -4.59 -0.13 11.75
C ASP A 88 -3.51 0.47 12.68
N TYR A 89 -2.52 1.14 12.09
CA TYR A 89 -1.50 1.85 12.86
C TYR A 89 -2.08 3.03 13.64
N VAL A 90 -2.81 3.92 12.97
CA VAL A 90 -3.34 5.16 13.59
C VAL A 90 -4.38 4.88 14.66
N TRP A 91 -5.22 3.88 14.47
CA TRP A 91 -6.30 3.58 15.42
C TRP A 91 -5.89 2.65 16.54
N PHE A 92 -4.94 1.74 16.32
CA PHE A 92 -4.62 0.68 17.27
C PHE A 92 -3.15 0.64 17.70
N GLY A 93 -2.30 1.50 17.16
CA GLY A 93 -0.87 1.53 17.49
C GLY A 93 -0.13 0.25 17.11
N ASN A 94 -0.57 -0.48 16.07
CA ASN A 94 0.01 -1.76 15.71
C ASN A 94 1.44 -1.61 15.19
N GLU A 95 2.40 -2.21 15.89
CA GLU A 95 3.84 -2.16 15.58
C GLU A 95 4.18 -2.84 14.24
N GLN A 96 3.51 -3.95 13.88
CA GLN A 96 3.74 -4.60 12.58
C GLN A 96 3.26 -3.69 11.42
N ALA A 97 2.16 -2.97 11.64
CA ALA A 97 1.69 -1.95 10.71
C ALA A 97 2.71 -0.83 10.57
N ARG A 98 3.23 -0.31 11.69
CA ARG A 98 4.27 0.73 11.70
C ARG A 98 5.49 0.30 10.90
N ASP A 99 6.01 -0.89 11.17
CA ASP A 99 7.22 -1.41 10.51
C ASP A 99 7.02 -1.58 8.99
N TYR A 100 5.85 -2.05 8.58
CA TYR A 100 5.49 -2.13 7.16
C TYR A 100 5.45 -0.75 6.51
N LEU A 101 4.76 0.22 7.14
CA LEU A 101 4.63 1.59 6.62
C LEU A 101 5.97 2.33 6.54
N GLN A 102 6.86 2.08 7.50
CA GLN A 102 8.23 2.62 7.45
C GLN A 102 9.05 2.06 6.28
N ARG A 103 8.83 0.80 5.86
CA ARG A 103 9.46 0.27 4.63
C ARG A 103 8.95 1.00 3.40
N ILE A 104 7.64 1.21 3.30
CA ILE A 104 7.03 2.00 2.22
C ILE A 104 7.60 3.43 2.20
N SER A 105 7.68 4.11 3.36
CA SER A 105 8.24 5.46 3.44
C SER A 105 9.72 5.52 3.03
N ARG A 106 10.53 4.52 3.40
CA ARG A 106 11.92 4.42 2.93
C ARG A 106 12.00 4.24 1.42
N PHE A 107 11.14 3.42 0.83
CA PHE A 107 11.07 3.28 -0.63
C PHE A 107 10.71 4.60 -1.31
N VAL A 108 9.70 5.32 -0.81
CA VAL A 108 9.28 6.62 -1.34
C VAL A 108 10.44 7.62 -1.33
N GLN A 109 11.21 7.67 -0.24
CA GLN A 109 12.34 8.60 -0.07
C GLN A 109 13.62 8.14 -0.75
N ALA A 110 13.72 6.86 -1.14
CA ALA A 110 14.93 6.33 -1.75
C ALA A 110 15.25 7.09 -3.06
N PRO A 111 16.51 7.50 -3.27
CA PRO A 111 16.91 8.15 -4.50
C PRO A 111 16.55 7.31 -5.72
N ILE A 112 16.23 7.97 -6.83
CA ILE A 112 16.08 7.27 -8.11
C ILE A 112 17.48 6.92 -8.60
N TYR A 113 17.72 5.61 -8.75
CA TYR A 113 18.92 5.11 -9.40
C TYR A 113 18.57 4.76 -10.84
N ALA A 114 19.39 5.24 -11.78
CA ALA A 114 19.36 4.79 -13.16
C ALA A 114 20.42 3.72 -13.34
N GLN A 115 20.02 2.53 -13.75
CA GLN A 115 20.93 1.48 -14.20
C GLN A 115 20.77 1.33 -15.71
N TYR A 116 21.90 1.33 -16.42
CA TYR A 116 21.91 1.13 -17.86
C TYR A 116 22.25 -0.33 -18.17
N ASP A 117 21.42 -0.97 -18.97
CA ASP A 117 21.68 -2.27 -19.53
C ASP A 117 21.54 -2.24 -21.06
N SER A 118 21.72 -3.39 -21.72
CA SER A 118 21.58 -3.52 -23.18
C SER A 118 20.16 -3.24 -23.71
N LYS A 119 19.18 -3.11 -22.84
CA LYS A 119 17.76 -2.87 -23.16
C LYS A 119 17.31 -1.44 -22.86
N GLY A 120 18.17 -0.62 -22.26
CA GLY A 120 17.87 0.77 -21.94
C GLY A 120 18.07 1.15 -20.47
N THR A 121 17.46 2.23 -20.06
CA THR A 121 17.57 2.76 -18.70
C THR A 121 16.52 2.15 -17.78
N ILE A 122 16.96 1.61 -16.67
CA ILE A 122 16.12 1.03 -15.60
C ILE A 122 16.10 1.99 -14.40
N TRP A 123 14.95 2.32 -13.91
CA TRP A 123 14.74 3.27 -12.82
C TRP A 123 14.26 2.57 -11.56
N TYR A 124 14.97 2.75 -10.44
CA TYR A 124 14.63 2.20 -9.12
C TYR A 124 14.37 3.32 -8.12
N GLY A 125 13.53 3.04 -7.12
CA GLY A 125 13.23 3.93 -6.01
C GLY A 125 12.14 4.95 -6.32
N GLY A 126 11.59 5.54 -5.27
CA GLY A 126 10.53 6.53 -5.35
C GLY A 126 11.02 7.91 -5.79
N GLY A 127 12.19 8.31 -5.36
CA GLY A 127 12.77 9.63 -5.66
C GLY A 127 12.10 10.78 -4.92
N GLY A 128 11.42 10.51 -3.81
CA GLY A 128 10.54 11.44 -3.12
C GLY A 128 9.09 11.32 -3.58
N ILE A 129 8.16 11.81 -2.76
CA ILE A 129 6.72 11.67 -3.01
C ILE A 129 6.30 12.30 -4.34
N GLN A 130 6.93 13.38 -4.75
CA GLN A 130 6.66 14.11 -6.01
C GLN A 130 7.03 13.33 -7.28
N ASN A 131 7.80 12.24 -7.15
CA ASN A 131 8.24 11.41 -8.28
C ASN A 131 7.54 10.05 -8.33
N ILE A 132 6.60 9.81 -7.44
CA ILE A 132 5.82 8.58 -7.41
C ILE A 132 4.98 8.44 -8.69
N VAL A 133 4.97 7.23 -9.24
CA VAL A 133 4.18 6.86 -10.41
C VAL A 133 3.22 5.70 -10.09
N ASP A 134 2.36 5.36 -11.02
CA ASP A 134 1.24 4.44 -10.84
C ASP A 134 1.54 2.96 -11.16
N SER A 135 2.81 2.58 -11.25
CA SER A 135 3.17 1.15 -11.34
C SER A 135 4.64 0.88 -11.01
N TYR A 136 4.87 -0.18 -10.23
CA TYR A 136 6.20 -0.66 -9.86
C TYR A 136 6.26 -2.18 -9.86
N TRP A 137 7.41 -2.74 -10.15
CA TRP A 137 7.76 -4.07 -9.67
C TRP A 137 8.00 -4.00 -8.16
N THR A 138 7.80 -5.10 -7.45
CA THR A 138 7.94 -5.09 -5.98
C THR A 138 9.34 -4.73 -5.49
N ASN A 139 10.38 -4.95 -6.30
CA ASN A 139 11.75 -4.52 -6.00
C ASN A 139 11.99 -3.00 -6.14
N GLY A 140 10.96 -2.23 -6.50
CA GLY A 140 11.04 -0.77 -6.63
C GLY A 140 11.37 -0.26 -8.03
N LEU A 141 11.52 -1.14 -8.99
CA LEU A 141 11.67 -0.76 -10.39
C LEU A 141 10.36 -0.22 -10.95
N ARG A 142 10.38 0.94 -11.61
CA ARG A 142 9.22 1.45 -12.34
C ARG A 142 8.79 0.46 -13.42
N ARG A 143 7.51 0.16 -13.45
CA ARG A 143 6.94 -0.75 -14.44
C ARG A 143 6.18 0.04 -15.48
N ILE A 144 6.74 0.12 -16.68
CA ILE A 144 6.07 0.68 -17.86
C ILE A 144 5.27 -0.46 -18.49
N ASN A 145 3.97 -0.26 -18.67
CA ASN A 145 3.12 -1.25 -19.32
C ASN A 145 3.13 -0.98 -20.84
N PRO A 146 3.59 -1.90 -21.68
CA PRO A 146 3.62 -1.70 -23.13
C PRO A 146 2.21 -1.61 -23.75
N ASP A 147 1.20 -2.22 -23.11
CA ASP A 147 -0.17 -2.27 -23.62
C ASP A 147 -1.01 -1.06 -23.21
N TYR A 148 -0.56 -0.35 -22.18
CA TYR A 148 -1.22 0.85 -21.64
C TYR A 148 -0.16 1.94 -21.45
N ALA A 149 0.03 2.75 -22.48
CA ALA A 149 1.10 3.75 -22.56
C ALA A 149 1.16 4.74 -21.38
N ASP A 150 0.04 4.92 -20.67
CA ASP A 150 -0.03 5.84 -19.53
C ASP A 150 0.38 5.19 -18.19
N TRP A 151 0.48 3.87 -18.10
CA TRP A 151 0.80 3.19 -16.83
C TRP A 151 2.31 3.16 -16.59
N GLY A 152 2.69 3.54 -15.36
CA GLY A 152 4.09 3.68 -14.95
C GLY A 152 4.64 5.09 -15.18
N HIS A 153 3.81 6.02 -15.62
CA HIS A 153 4.18 7.42 -15.84
C HIS A 153 3.31 8.43 -15.07
N ARG A 154 2.12 8.01 -14.63
CA ARG A 154 1.15 8.93 -14.04
C ARG A 154 1.45 9.15 -12.56
N HIS A 155 1.54 10.40 -12.16
CA HIS A 155 1.58 10.84 -10.76
C HIS A 155 0.15 10.86 -10.21
N ALA A 156 -0.39 9.68 -9.88
CA ALA A 156 -1.80 9.47 -9.59
C ALA A 156 -2.10 9.52 -8.09
N ILE A 157 -3.20 10.19 -7.71
CA ILE A 157 -3.68 10.27 -6.31
C ILE A 157 -3.78 8.90 -5.65
N ALA A 158 -4.20 7.87 -6.39
CA ALA A 158 -4.33 6.51 -5.88
C ALA A 158 -3.04 5.97 -5.26
N PHE A 159 -1.88 6.31 -5.82
CA PHE A 159 -0.56 5.90 -5.34
C PHE A 159 0.03 6.92 -4.38
N VAL A 160 0.06 8.18 -4.79
CA VAL A 160 0.63 9.27 -3.98
C VAL A 160 -0.05 9.35 -2.62
N GLY A 161 -1.39 9.34 -2.57
CA GLY A 161 -2.12 9.46 -1.32
C GLY A 161 -1.91 8.26 -0.39
N SER A 162 -1.88 7.05 -0.93
CA SER A 162 -1.61 5.85 -0.11
C SER A 162 -0.18 5.87 0.45
N PHE A 163 0.79 6.30 -0.33
CA PHE A 163 2.17 6.46 0.13
C PHE A 163 2.35 7.66 1.08
N ALA A 164 1.62 8.74 0.85
CA ALA A 164 1.59 9.87 1.77
C ALA A 164 1.06 9.45 3.15
N LEU A 165 0.02 8.63 3.21
CA LEU A 165 -0.48 8.09 4.48
C LEU A 165 0.55 7.20 5.18
N ALA A 166 1.36 6.44 4.45
CA ALA A 166 2.43 5.65 5.05
C ALA A 166 3.46 6.52 5.79
N SER A 167 3.63 7.79 5.42
CA SER A 167 4.50 8.73 6.14
C SER A 167 4.06 8.99 7.58
N MET A 168 2.78 8.76 7.93
CA MET A 168 2.27 8.91 9.30
C MET A 168 2.96 7.97 10.31
N ALA A 169 3.64 6.93 9.85
CA ALA A 169 4.51 6.07 10.67
C ALA A 169 5.96 6.60 10.81
N THR A 170 6.22 7.84 10.42
CA THR A 170 7.54 8.49 10.43
C THR A 170 7.52 9.80 11.23
N ASN A 171 8.45 10.71 10.95
CA ASN A 171 8.48 12.01 11.60
C ASN A 171 7.56 13.05 10.94
N GLN A 172 7.19 14.08 11.67
CA GLN A 172 6.26 15.13 11.23
C GLN A 172 6.70 15.82 9.94
N SER A 173 7.98 16.12 9.79
CA SER A 173 8.51 16.80 8.59
C SER A 173 8.23 15.98 7.30
N ASN A 174 8.36 14.65 7.39
CA ASN A 174 8.05 13.79 6.24
C ASN A 174 6.54 13.73 5.98
N VAL A 175 5.74 13.72 7.04
CA VAL A 175 4.27 13.82 6.92
C VAL A 175 3.88 15.10 6.19
N ASP A 176 4.42 16.25 6.62
CA ASP A 176 4.11 17.55 6.02
C ASP A 176 4.45 17.61 4.52
N ILE A 177 5.63 17.10 4.15
CA ILE A 177 6.04 17.01 2.73
C ILE A 177 5.06 16.15 1.93
N CYS A 178 4.72 14.98 2.45
CA CYS A 178 3.85 14.04 1.74
C CYS A 178 2.40 14.53 1.63
N MET A 179 1.88 15.16 2.69
CA MET A 179 0.51 15.70 2.67
C MET A 179 0.41 16.97 1.82
N ASN A 180 1.45 17.79 1.80
CA ASN A 180 1.51 18.94 0.89
C ASN A 180 1.44 18.47 -0.57
N GLU A 181 2.23 17.45 -0.96
CA GLU A 181 2.16 16.90 -2.32
C GLU A 181 0.75 16.38 -2.64
N LEU A 182 0.16 15.58 -1.75
CA LEU A 182 -1.20 15.08 -1.94
C LEU A 182 -2.22 16.21 -2.17
N SER A 183 -2.07 17.34 -1.47
CA SER A 183 -2.97 18.49 -1.57
C SER A 183 -2.91 19.22 -2.91
N THR A 184 -1.80 19.09 -3.65
CA THR A 184 -1.61 19.72 -4.96
C THR A 184 -2.24 18.95 -6.11
N LEU A 185 -2.55 17.66 -5.90
CA LEU A 185 -3.02 16.77 -6.94
C LEU A 185 -4.50 16.97 -7.25
N GLN A 186 -4.82 16.92 -8.52
CA GLN A 186 -6.19 16.93 -9.00
C GLN A 186 -6.63 15.54 -9.43
N ALA A 187 -7.79 15.13 -8.94
CA ALA A 187 -8.40 13.86 -9.34
C ALA A 187 -9.00 13.98 -10.73
N LEU A 188 -8.57 13.13 -11.64
CA LEU A 188 -9.05 13.12 -13.02
C LEU A 188 -10.26 12.20 -13.24
N ARG A 189 -10.50 11.26 -12.31
CA ARG A 189 -11.54 10.23 -12.45
C ARG A 189 -12.21 9.96 -11.10
N TYR A 190 -13.44 9.45 -11.15
CA TYR A 190 -14.23 9.07 -9.99
C TYR A 190 -13.44 8.22 -8.97
N TYR A 191 -12.71 7.20 -9.43
CA TYR A 191 -11.90 6.32 -8.56
C TYR A 191 -10.85 7.11 -7.77
N GLU A 192 -10.10 7.98 -8.44
CA GLU A 192 -9.07 8.81 -7.79
C GLU A 192 -9.69 9.84 -6.85
N SER A 193 -10.83 10.44 -7.23
CA SER A 193 -11.57 11.38 -6.36
C SER A 193 -12.02 10.70 -5.07
N SER A 194 -12.56 9.48 -5.19
CA SER A 194 -13.03 8.71 -4.03
C SER A 194 -11.89 8.34 -3.09
N LEU A 195 -10.76 7.87 -3.64
CA LEU A 195 -9.58 7.55 -2.84
C LEU A 195 -8.97 8.80 -2.21
N GLY A 196 -8.84 9.90 -2.95
CA GLY A 196 -8.32 11.17 -2.44
C GLY A 196 -9.13 11.69 -1.26
N LEU A 197 -10.47 11.60 -1.32
CA LEU A 197 -11.34 11.95 -0.20
C LEU A 197 -11.06 11.05 1.03
N LEU A 198 -11.00 9.74 0.85
CA LEU A 198 -10.74 8.80 1.94
C LEU A 198 -9.37 9.01 2.57
N TYR A 199 -8.36 9.29 1.76
CA TYR A 199 -7.00 9.59 2.23
C TYR A 199 -6.95 10.89 3.03
N SER A 200 -7.62 11.94 2.54
CA SER A 200 -7.69 13.24 3.21
C SER A 200 -8.44 13.16 4.54
N LEU A 201 -9.53 12.40 4.60
CA LEU A 201 -10.26 12.16 5.84
C LEU A 201 -9.40 11.44 6.89
N LEU A 202 -8.63 10.43 6.49
CA LEU A 202 -7.73 9.72 7.41
C LEU A 202 -6.58 10.62 7.86
N ALA A 203 -5.94 11.34 6.95
CA ALA A 203 -4.83 12.25 7.24
C ALA A 203 -5.22 13.38 8.21
N SER A 204 -6.44 13.90 8.08
CA SER A 204 -6.95 14.98 8.92
C SER A 204 -7.57 14.51 10.26
N GLY A 205 -7.57 13.19 10.53
CA GLY A 205 -8.21 12.63 11.72
C GLY A 205 -9.74 12.62 11.68
N ASN A 206 -10.35 12.95 10.54
CA ASN A 206 -11.80 12.97 10.36
C ASN A 206 -12.37 11.65 9.80
N PHE A 207 -11.53 10.66 9.61
CA PHE A 207 -12.02 9.32 9.26
C PHE A 207 -12.58 8.66 10.50
N TRP A 208 -13.84 8.27 10.44
CA TRP A 208 -14.55 7.70 11.58
C TRP A 208 -13.85 6.44 12.13
N ASN A 209 -13.50 6.50 13.42
CA ASN A 209 -13.06 5.34 14.18
C ASN A 209 -14.28 4.71 14.87
N PRO A 210 -14.59 3.43 14.61
CA PRO A 210 -15.78 2.77 15.14
C PRO A 210 -15.69 2.37 16.63
N LEU A 211 -14.62 2.76 17.35
CA LEU A 211 -14.37 2.38 18.74
C LEU A 211 -14.46 3.57 19.70
#